data_20e58a6487a7c1ab20d2289dacaa59f9
#
_entry.id   20e58a6487a7c1ab20d2289dacaa59f9
#
_cell.length_a   1.000
_cell.length_b   1.000
_cell.length_c   1.000
_cell.angle_alpha   90.00
_cell.angle_beta   90.00
_cell.angle_gamma   90.00
#
_symmetry.space_group_name_H-M   'P 1'
#
loop_
_entity.id
_entity.type
_entity.pdbx_description
1 polymer ?
#
loop_
_entity_poly.entity_id
_entity_poly.type
_entity_poly.pdbx_seq_one_letter_code
_entity_poly.pdbx_strand_id
1 'polypeptide(L)'
;EQLRDAILSVQAGQLKAAELAWQEGISANIAQGFHHAVYDHGNAFCTFNGLALVAKQFPDKKIFILDCDQHGGNGTAEYTRFIPNLFNFSIYGLAFVCATYEQSITRHIHPKTGNFDEYTQAVFAGFEHAQEWGADLIIYQAGMDCHRKDRFGSKWFSTDLLYDRDQLVFALAKKHKFPLMFVLAGGYQKLDELVPLHVNTFKAANS
;
A
#
# COMPACT_ATOMS: atom_id res chain seq x y z
N GLU A 1 -25.88 8.54 6.83
CA GLU A 1 -25.14 8.65 8.12
C GLU A 1 -24.24 7.43 8.34
N GLN A 2 -24.76 6.21 8.35
CA GLN A 2 -23.96 4.98 8.62
C GLN A 2 -22.73 4.82 7.72
N LEU A 3 -22.86 5.04 6.40
CA LEU A 3 -21.73 4.92 5.46
C LEU A 3 -20.66 5.99 5.75
N ARG A 4 -21.07 7.23 6.00
CA ARG A 4 -20.15 8.30 6.38
C ARG A 4 -19.37 7.95 7.64
N ASP A 5 -20.07 7.48 8.67
CA ASP A 5 -19.47 7.19 9.97
C ASP A 5 -18.51 5.97 9.86
N ALA A 6 -18.85 4.97 9.05
CA ALA A 6 -17.96 3.86 8.74
C ALA A 6 -16.68 4.34 8.03
N ILE A 7 -16.80 5.21 7.02
CA ILE A 7 -15.65 5.77 6.31
C ILE A 7 -14.77 6.60 7.25
N LEU A 8 -15.35 7.46 8.08
CA LEU A 8 -14.61 8.26 9.06
C LEU A 8 -13.90 7.37 10.10
N SER A 9 -14.52 6.28 10.52
CA SER A 9 -13.89 5.30 11.42
C SER A 9 -12.68 4.62 10.76
N VAL A 10 -12.77 4.27 9.47
CA VAL A 10 -11.62 3.75 8.72
C VAL A 10 -10.48 4.77 8.68
N GLN A 11 -10.79 6.05 8.42
CA GLN A 11 -9.78 7.11 8.40
C GLN A 11 -9.13 7.33 9.77
N ALA A 12 -9.91 7.32 10.85
CA ALA A 12 -9.39 7.38 12.21
C ALA A 12 -8.47 6.17 12.52
N GLY A 13 -8.83 4.99 12.04
CA GLY A 13 -7.99 3.78 12.12
C GLY A 13 -6.64 3.94 11.43
N GLN A 14 -6.58 4.63 10.27
CA GLN A 14 -5.31 4.94 9.58
C GLN A 14 -4.38 5.77 10.49
N LEU A 15 -4.90 6.83 11.08
CA LEU A 15 -4.13 7.71 11.96
C LEU A 15 -3.64 6.95 13.19
N LYS A 16 -4.52 6.16 13.81
CA LYS A 16 -4.15 5.37 15.00
C LYS A 16 -3.11 4.30 14.69
N ALA A 17 -3.23 3.63 13.55
CA ALA A 17 -2.23 2.64 13.14
C ALA A 17 -0.86 3.29 12.87
N ALA A 18 -0.81 4.50 12.29
CA ALA A 18 0.45 5.22 12.12
C ALA A 18 1.13 5.54 13.47
N GLU A 19 0.37 6.03 14.46
CA GLU A 19 0.89 6.26 15.81
C GLU A 19 1.44 4.97 16.44
N LEU A 20 0.72 3.87 16.30
CA LEU A 20 1.14 2.56 16.83
C LEU A 20 2.40 2.04 16.12
N ALA A 21 2.54 2.26 14.81
CA ALA A 21 3.74 1.86 14.08
C ALA A 21 5.01 2.53 14.63
N TRP A 22 4.95 3.82 14.98
CA TRP A 22 6.08 4.51 15.61
C TRP A 22 6.40 4.01 17.02
N GLN A 23 5.40 3.49 17.75
CA GLN A 23 5.57 2.98 19.12
C GLN A 23 6.04 1.53 19.14
N GLU A 24 5.46 0.68 18.30
CA GLU A 24 5.58 -0.79 18.35
C GLU A 24 6.43 -1.35 17.19
N GLY A 25 6.80 -0.52 16.22
CA GLY A 25 7.55 -0.92 15.03
C GLY A 25 6.66 -1.39 13.87
N ILE A 26 5.67 -2.23 14.12
CA ILE A 26 4.71 -2.72 13.10
C ILE A 26 3.28 -2.57 13.63
N SER A 27 2.39 -2.09 12.76
CA SER A 27 0.96 -1.99 13.05
C SER A 27 0.11 -2.25 11.80
N ALA A 28 -1.20 -2.37 11.97
CA ALA A 28 -2.14 -2.54 10.87
C ALA A 28 -3.44 -1.76 11.09
N ASN A 29 -4.01 -1.25 9.99
CA ASN A 29 -5.42 -0.91 9.92
C ASN A 29 -6.14 -1.96 9.08
N ILE A 30 -7.11 -2.68 9.67
CA ILE A 30 -7.87 -3.74 8.98
C ILE A 30 -8.94 -3.10 8.08
N ALA A 31 -8.49 -2.24 7.19
CA ALA A 31 -9.29 -1.56 6.17
C ALA A 31 -8.38 -1.10 5.03
N GLN A 32 -8.97 -0.68 3.92
CA GLN A 32 -8.20 -0.23 2.76
C GLN A 32 -7.69 1.21 2.91
N GLY A 33 -6.56 1.51 2.22
CA GLY A 33 -5.95 2.85 2.21
C GLY A 33 -6.63 3.87 1.30
N PHE A 34 -7.51 3.43 0.39
CA PHE A 34 -8.26 4.27 -0.57
C PHE A 34 -7.38 5.05 -1.56
N HIS A 35 -6.38 4.40 -2.13
CA HIS A 35 -5.33 4.98 -2.96
C HIS A 35 -5.79 5.61 -4.29
N HIS A 36 -7.02 5.35 -4.75
CA HIS A 36 -7.56 5.97 -5.96
C HIS A 36 -8.29 7.29 -5.72
N ALA A 37 -8.66 7.60 -4.47
CA ALA A 37 -9.28 8.89 -4.17
C ALA A 37 -8.28 10.01 -4.46
N VAL A 38 -8.65 10.93 -5.34
CA VAL A 38 -7.86 12.08 -5.76
C VAL A 38 -8.16 13.31 -4.90
N TYR A 39 -7.50 14.42 -5.20
CA TYR A 39 -7.55 15.60 -4.32
C TYR A 39 -8.95 16.18 -4.10
N ASP A 40 -9.80 16.19 -5.12
CA ASP A 40 -11.10 16.86 -5.10
C ASP A 40 -12.31 15.93 -5.17
N HIS A 41 -12.09 14.62 -5.42
CA HIS A 41 -13.19 13.65 -5.47
C HIS A 41 -12.75 12.21 -5.18
N GLY A 42 -13.72 11.37 -4.83
CA GLY A 42 -13.52 9.93 -4.76
C GLY A 42 -13.42 9.31 -6.14
N ASN A 43 -12.67 8.22 -6.28
CA ASN A 43 -12.51 7.53 -7.55
C ASN A 43 -12.49 6.01 -7.32
N ALA A 44 -12.98 5.23 -8.31
CA ALA A 44 -13.15 3.79 -8.20
C ALA A 44 -13.91 3.42 -6.90
N PHE A 45 -13.38 2.54 -6.07
CA PHE A 45 -13.99 2.17 -4.78
C PHE A 45 -13.43 3.00 -3.60
N CYS A 46 -12.79 4.13 -3.87
CA CYS A 46 -12.09 4.95 -2.89
C CYS A 46 -12.82 6.28 -2.67
N THR A 47 -13.10 6.62 -1.42
CA THR A 47 -13.81 7.85 -1.03
C THR A 47 -12.88 8.97 -0.59
N PHE A 48 -12.03 8.70 0.42
CA PHE A 48 -11.02 9.63 0.93
C PHE A 48 -9.68 8.91 1.04
N ASN A 49 -8.62 9.48 0.50
CA ASN A 49 -7.30 8.88 0.53
C ASN A 49 -6.71 8.89 1.95
N GLY A 50 -6.81 7.75 2.64
CA GLY A 50 -6.33 7.59 4.01
C GLY A 50 -4.81 7.60 4.11
N LEU A 51 -4.11 7.22 3.04
CA LEU A 51 -2.64 7.24 2.98
C LEU A 51 -2.13 8.69 2.99
N ALA A 52 -2.73 9.53 2.16
CA ALA A 52 -2.44 10.96 2.11
C ALA A 52 -2.89 11.68 3.41
N LEU A 53 -3.99 11.24 4.03
CA LEU A 53 -4.46 11.78 5.31
C LEU A 53 -3.41 11.63 6.41
N VAL A 54 -2.71 10.48 6.49
CA VAL A 54 -1.64 10.28 7.48
C VAL A 54 -0.54 11.32 7.30
N ALA A 55 -0.07 11.55 6.08
CA ALA A 55 0.95 12.56 5.82
C ALA A 55 0.48 13.97 6.18
N LYS A 56 -0.77 14.30 5.88
CA LYS A 56 -1.35 15.61 6.23
C LYS A 56 -1.50 15.81 7.74
N GLN A 57 -1.82 14.74 8.49
CA GLN A 57 -1.98 14.81 9.95
C GLN A 57 -0.66 14.94 10.69
N PHE A 58 0.41 14.37 10.13
CA PHE A 58 1.75 14.35 10.73
C PHE A 58 2.76 15.12 9.86
N PRO A 59 2.65 16.46 9.75
CA PRO A 59 3.43 17.26 8.79
C PRO A 59 4.94 17.24 9.04
N ASP A 60 5.36 16.94 10.27
CA ASP A 60 6.77 16.82 10.66
C ASP A 60 7.37 15.41 10.40
N LYS A 61 6.57 14.50 9.84
CA LYS A 61 6.95 13.11 9.54
C LYS A 61 6.93 12.85 8.05
N LYS A 62 7.98 12.25 7.52
CA LYS A 62 8.07 11.82 6.13
C LYS A 62 7.39 10.46 5.94
N ILE A 63 6.27 10.45 5.25
CA ILE A 63 5.42 9.28 5.04
C ILE A 63 5.66 8.70 3.65
N PHE A 64 6.17 7.48 3.59
CA PHE A 64 6.46 6.76 2.36
C PHE A 64 5.41 5.67 2.12
N ILE A 65 4.73 5.74 0.99
CA ILE A 65 3.75 4.72 0.59
C ILE A 65 4.45 3.71 -0.31
N LEU A 66 4.50 2.45 0.14
CA LEU A 66 4.84 1.31 -0.71
C LEU A 66 3.53 0.65 -1.15
N ASP A 67 3.07 1.03 -2.32
CA ASP A 67 1.81 0.54 -2.86
C ASP A 67 2.04 -0.68 -3.74
N CYS A 68 1.57 -1.83 -3.25
CA CYS A 68 1.65 -3.13 -3.91
C CYS A 68 0.27 -3.65 -4.35
N ASP A 69 -0.73 -2.78 -4.48
CA ASP A 69 -1.98 -3.08 -5.17
C ASP A 69 -1.71 -3.26 -6.67
N GLN A 70 -2.48 -4.09 -7.32
CA GLN A 70 -2.29 -4.38 -8.75
C GLN A 70 -2.69 -3.20 -9.66
N HIS A 71 -3.50 -2.28 -9.15
CA HIS A 71 -3.86 -1.02 -9.80
C HIS A 71 -2.96 0.12 -9.31
N GLY A 72 -2.53 1.01 -10.21
CA GLY A 72 -1.66 2.12 -9.83
C GLY A 72 -2.31 3.06 -8.81
N GLY A 73 -1.57 3.44 -7.77
CA GLY A 73 -2.01 4.38 -6.72
C GLY A 73 -2.11 5.82 -7.24
N ASN A 74 -2.93 6.05 -8.26
CA ASN A 74 -3.02 7.33 -8.98
C ASN A 74 -3.45 8.50 -8.09
N GLY A 75 -4.37 8.27 -7.16
CA GLY A 75 -4.82 9.30 -6.21
C GLY A 75 -3.69 9.67 -5.23
N THR A 76 -3.01 8.69 -4.66
CA THR A 76 -1.86 8.94 -3.78
C THR A 76 -0.74 9.69 -4.52
N ALA A 77 -0.45 9.29 -5.78
CA ALA A 77 0.51 9.99 -6.62
C ALA A 77 0.15 11.47 -6.82
N GLU A 78 -1.13 11.78 -7.09
CA GLU A 78 -1.59 13.15 -7.23
C GLU A 78 -1.38 13.96 -5.95
N TYR A 79 -1.68 13.40 -4.78
CA TYR A 79 -1.51 14.07 -3.49
C TYR A 79 -0.06 14.45 -3.20
N THR A 80 0.94 13.75 -3.74
CA THR A 80 2.36 14.12 -3.55
C THR A 80 2.69 15.51 -4.09
N ARG A 81 1.88 16.06 -5.00
CA ARG A 81 2.04 17.42 -5.53
C ARG A 81 1.64 18.52 -4.54
N PHE A 82 0.87 18.17 -3.52
CA PHE A 82 0.28 19.10 -2.55
C PHE A 82 0.74 18.85 -1.12
N ILE A 83 1.31 17.68 -0.84
CA ILE A 83 1.74 17.24 0.49
C ILE A 83 3.24 16.93 0.43
N PRO A 84 4.10 17.88 0.86
CA PRO A 84 5.55 17.77 0.66
C PRO A 84 6.24 16.68 1.49
N ASN A 85 5.58 16.14 2.50
CA ASN A 85 6.06 15.04 3.33
C ASN A 85 5.43 13.69 2.96
N LEU A 86 4.82 13.57 1.78
CA LEU A 86 4.27 12.33 1.22
C LEU A 86 5.10 11.88 0.03
N PHE A 87 5.53 10.62 0.04
CA PHE A 87 6.15 9.96 -1.11
C PHE A 87 5.31 8.74 -1.53
N ASN A 88 5.10 8.56 -2.83
CA ASN A 88 4.39 7.41 -3.38
C ASN A 88 5.33 6.55 -4.22
N PHE A 89 5.45 5.27 -3.89
CA PHE A 89 6.13 4.28 -4.71
C PHE A 89 5.14 3.16 -5.04
N SER A 90 4.65 3.12 -6.28
CA SER A 90 3.61 2.18 -6.69
C SER A 90 4.16 1.13 -7.64
N ILE A 91 3.97 -0.15 -7.29
CA ILE A 91 4.30 -1.33 -8.11
C ILE A 91 2.99 -1.91 -8.61
N TYR A 92 2.68 -1.71 -9.88
CA TYR A 92 1.40 -2.11 -10.44
C TYR A 92 1.52 -2.76 -11.81
N GLY A 93 0.48 -3.48 -12.25
CA GLY A 93 0.47 -4.18 -13.53
C GLY A 93 -0.79 -3.98 -14.36
N LEU A 94 -1.80 -3.31 -13.82
CA LEU A 94 -3.10 -3.08 -14.48
C LEU A 94 -3.44 -1.60 -14.55
N ALA A 95 -4.70 -1.33 -14.99
CA ALA A 95 -5.27 -0.01 -15.17
C ALA A 95 -5.07 0.95 -13.98
N PHE A 96 -5.48 2.19 -14.13
CA PHE A 96 -5.18 3.33 -13.28
C PHE A 96 -3.69 3.67 -13.32
N VAL A 97 -3.28 4.19 -14.47
CA VAL A 97 -1.91 4.66 -14.69
C VAL A 97 -1.53 5.64 -13.58
N CYS A 98 -0.54 5.26 -12.81
CA CYS A 98 0.02 6.09 -11.76
C CYS A 98 1.06 7.02 -12.38
N ALA A 99 0.86 8.33 -12.27
CA ALA A 99 1.80 9.31 -12.80
C ALA A 99 3.08 9.39 -11.96
N THR A 100 4.19 9.65 -12.64
CA THR A 100 5.46 9.95 -12.00
C THR A 100 5.55 11.46 -11.74
N TYR A 101 5.86 11.84 -10.51
CA TYR A 101 6.14 13.20 -10.06
C TYR A 101 7.45 13.20 -9.28
N GLU A 102 7.88 14.35 -8.77
CA GLU A 102 9.09 14.45 -7.95
C GLU A 102 9.09 13.48 -6.75
N GLN A 103 7.95 13.33 -6.09
CA GLN A 103 7.74 12.43 -4.95
C GLN A 103 6.78 11.26 -5.30
N SER A 104 6.69 10.88 -6.55
CA SER A 104 5.91 9.73 -7.00
C SER A 104 6.67 8.95 -8.05
N ILE A 105 7.09 7.75 -7.70
CA ILE A 105 7.77 6.80 -8.58
C ILE A 105 6.87 5.60 -8.84
N THR A 106 6.88 5.13 -10.07
CA THR A 106 6.08 3.99 -10.48
C THR A 106 6.94 2.88 -11.07
N ARG A 107 6.55 1.65 -10.81
CA ARG A 107 7.09 0.45 -11.45
C ARG A 107 5.94 -0.32 -12.08
N HIS A 108 5.78 -0.15 -13.38
CA HIS A 108 4.77 -0.89 -14.13
C HIS A 108 5.35 -2.24 -14.55
N ILE A 109 4.86 -3.34 -13.96
CA ILE A 109 5.27 -4.71 -14.27
C ILE A 109 4.04 -5.45 -14.83
N HIS A 110 4.05 -5.62 -16.14
CA HIS A 110 2.90 -6.19 -16.84
C HIS A 110 2.77 -7.69 -16.53
N PRO A 111 1.61 -8.21 -16.07
CA PRO A 111 1.49 -9.58 -15.57
C PRO A 111 1.73 -10.69 -16.60
N LYS A 112 1.67 -10.38 -17.90
CA LYS A 112 1.95 -11.36 -18.97
C LYS A 112 3.42 -11.43 -19.38
N THR A 113 4.21 -10.40 -19.08
CA THR A 113 5.61 -10.30 -19.55
C THR A 113 6.60 -10.11 -18.41
N GLY A 114 6.16 -9.64 -17.26
CA GLY A 114 6.96 -9.55 -16.04
C GLY A 114 7.04 -10.88 -15.30
N ASN A 115 7.94 -10.94 -14.33
CA ASN A 115 8.14 -12.09 -13.47
C ASN A 115 8.28 -11.67 -11.99
N PHE A 116 8.30 -12.64 -11.08
CA PHE A 116 8.35 -12.37 -9.64
C PHE A 116 9.70 -11.77 -9.23
N ASP A 117 10.80 -12.09 -9.91
CA ASP A 117 12.11 -11.50 -9.62
C ASP A 117 12.13 -10.00 -9.94
N GLU A 118 11.55 -9.58 -11.07
CA GLU A 118 11.36 -8.16 -11.37
C GLU A 118 10.51 -7.45 -10.30
N TYR A 119 9.47 -8.13 -9.82
CA TYR A 119 8.62 -7.60 -8.77
C TYR A 119 9.39 -7.44 -7.44
N THR A 120 10.17 -8.44 -7.05
CA THR A 120 11.00 -8.36 -5.84
C THR A 120 12.08 -7.28 -5.96
N GLN A 121 12.69 -7.11 -7.14
CA GLN A 121 13.62 -5.99 -7.39
C GLN A 121 12.93 -4.63 -7.25
N ALA A 122 11.68 -4.51 -7.70
CA ALA A 122 10.92 -3.28 -7.50
C ALA A 122 10.63 -3.02 -6.00
N VAL A 123 10.36 -4.06 -5.21
CA VAL A 123 10.22 -3.92 -3.74
C VAL A 123 11.52 -3.45 -3.11
N PHE A 124 12.67 -4.03 -3.48
CA PHE A 124 13.99 -3.57 -3.00
C PHE A 124 14.22 -2.09 -3.35
N ALA A 125 13.98 -1.70 -4.60
CA ALA A 125 14.10 -0.31 -5.03
C ALA A 125 13.19 0.63 -4.22
N GLY A 126 11.97 0.20 -3.86
CA GLY A 126 11.08 0.97 -2.98
C GLY A 126 11.71 1.26 -1.62
N PHE A 127 12.36 0.27 -1.00
CA PHE A 127 13.06 0.47 0.28
C PHE A 127 14.31 1.33 0.15
N GLU A 128 15.06 1.23 -0.94
CA GLU A 128 16.19 2.12 -1.23
C GLU A 128 15.71 3.58 -1.35
N HIS A 129 14.65 3.84 -2.10
CA HIS A 129 14.06 5.17 -2.20
C HIS A 129 13.53 5.69 -0.85
N ALA A 130 12.90 4.83 -0.03
CA ALA A 130 12.45 5.21 1.30
C ALA A 130 13.63 5.65 2.19
N GLN A 131 14.76 4.94 2.10
CA GLN A 131 15.97 5.24 2.84
C GLN A 131 16.64 6.54 2.36
N GLU A 132 16.80 6.69 1.04
CA GLU A 132 17.38 7.89 0.43
C GLU A 132 16.57 9.16 0.72
N TRP A 133 15.24 9.04 0.67
CA TRP A 133 14.34 10.15 0.99
C TRP A 133 14.27 10.44 2.50
N GLY A 134 14.67 9.51 3.34
CA GLY A 134 14.66 9.62 4.80
C GLY A 134 13.26 9.46 5.39
N ALA A 135 12.54 8.43 4.99
CA ALA A 135 11.20 8.13 5.49
C ALA A 135 11.18 7.87 7.00
N ASP A 136 10.19 8.46 7.69
CA ASP A 136 9.91 8.22 9.12
C ASP A 136 8.91 7.07 9.34
N LEU A 137 8.12 6.74 8.32
CA LEU A 137 7.12 5.66 8.32
C LEU A 137 6.94 5.14 6.91
N ILE A 138 6.90 3.82 6.77
CA ILE A 138 6.41 3.16 5.55
C ILE A 138 4.96 2.74 5.78
N ILE A 139 4.08 3.12 4.87
CA ILE A 139 2.73 2.57 4.78
C ILE A 139 2.70 1.58 3.63
N TYR A 140 2.54 0.31 3.96
CA TYR A 140 2.45 -0.78 3.01
C TYR A 140 0.99 -1.04 2.62
N GLN A 141 0.62 -0.75 1.37
CA GLN A 141 -0.68 -1.11 0.81
C GLN A 141 -0.60 -2.54 0.27
N ALA A 142 -1.10 -3.50 1.06
CA ALA A 142 -0.96 -4.93 0.83
C ALA A 142 -2.11 -5.48 -0.03
N GLY A 143 -2.13 -5.17 -1.33
CA GLY A 143 -3.15 -5.64 -2.27
C GLY A 143 -3.09 -7.15 -2.52
N MET A 144 -4.26 -7.79 -2.55
CA MET A 144 -4.42 -9.22 -2.88
C MET A 144 -4.91 -9.46 -4.30
N ASP A 145 -5.17 -8.40 -5.04
CA ASP A 145 -5.73 -8.45 -6.39
C ASP A 145 -4.73 -8.87 -7.49
N CYS A 146 -3.45 -8.96 -7.17
CA CYS A 146 -2.49 -9.67 -8.02
C CYS A 146 -2.63 -11.21 -7.96
N HIS A 147 -3.45 -11.76 -7.05
CA HIS A 147 -3.65 -13.20 -6.93
C HIS A 147 -4.31 -13.81 -8.18
N ARG A 148 -3.87 -15.02 -8.56
CA ARG A 148 -4.31 -15.74 -9.78
C ARG A 148 -5.82 -15.99 -9.88
N LYS A 149 -6.57 -15.97 -8.76
CA LYS A 149 -8.01 -16.17 -8.72
C LYS A 149 -8.79 -14.86 -8.62
N ASP A 150 -8.12 -13.72 -8.58
CA ASP A 150 -8.80 -12.44 -8.48
C ASP A 150 -9.60 -12.11 -9.75
N ARG A 151 -10.77 -11.47 -9.59
CA ARG A 151 -11.68 -11.20 -10.69
C ARG A 151 -11.30 -9.94 -11.47
N PHE A 152 -10.82 -8.93 -10.78
CA PHE A 152 -10.47 -7.63 -11.35
C PHE A 152 -8.96 -7.40 -11.41
N GLY A 153 -8.20 -8.30 -10.82
CA GLY A 153 -6.77 -8.23 -10.74
C GLY A 153 -6.03 -8.91 -11.88
N SER A 154 -4.72 -9.01 -11.75
CA SER A 154 -3.82 -9.47 -12.81
C SER A 154 -3.79 -10.97 -13.05
N LYS A 155 -4.36 -11.76 -12.14
CA LYS A 155 -4.34 -13.23 -12.18
C LYS A 155 -2.92 -13.82 -12.25
N TRP A 156 -2.00 -13.21 -11.55
CA TRP A 156 -0.57 -13.46 -11.69
C TRP A 156 0.00 -14.31 -10.55
N PHE A 157 -0.11 -13.86 -9.31
CA PHE A 157 0.55 -14.50 -8.17
C PHE A 157 -0.22 -15.71 -7.63
N SER A 158 0.52 -16.73 -7.22
CA SER A 158 0.00 -17.78 -6.34
C SER A 158 -0.14 -17.26 -4.91
N THR A 159 -0.80 -18.04 -4.05
CA THR A 159 -0.86 -17.76 -2.61
C THR A 159 0.54 -17.67 -1.99
N ASP A 160 1.45 -18.56 -2.39
CA ASP A 160 2.81 -18.61 -1.86
C ASP A 160 3.61 -17.36 -2.29
N LEU A 161 3.53 -16.95 -3.56
CA LEU A 161 4.21 -15.73 -4.03
C LEU A 161 3.68 -14.46 -3.35
N LEU A 162 2.38 -14.40 -3.01
CA LEU A 162 1.85 -13.29 -2.20
C LEU A 162 2.44 -13.30 -0.79
N TYR A 163 2.55 -14.47 -0.19
CA TYR A 163 3.16 -14.62 1.12
C TYR A 163 4.64 -14.25 1.10
N ASP A 164 5.40 -14.71 0.09
CA ASP A 164 6.81 -14.38 -0.11
C ASP A 164 7.02 -12.86 -0.28
N ARG A 165 6.12 -12.19 -1.04
CA ARG A 165 6.11 -10.73 -1.14
C ARG A 165 5.97 -10.06 0.22
N ASP A 166 4.98 -10.49 0.99
CA ASP A 166 4.70 -9.90 2.29
C ASP A 166 5.87 -10.14 3.26
N GLN A 167 6.41 -11.36 3.30
CA GLN A 167 7.62 -11.66 4.09
C GLN A 167 8.81 -10.78 3.70
N LEU A 168 9.04 -10.56 2.40
CA LEU A 168 10.10 -9.68 1.93
C LEU A 168 9.91 -8.23 2.43
N VAL A 169 8.70 -7.69 2.33
CA VAL A 169 8.40 -6.33 2.78
C VAL A 169 8.66 -6.18 4.28
N PHE A 170 8.15 -7.09 5.11
CA PHE A 170 8.36 -7.02 6.56
C PHE A 170 9.83 -7.26 6.96
N ALA A 171 10.52 -8.19 6.30
CA ALA A 171 11.95 -8.42 6.52
C ALA A 171 12.80 -7.20 6.19
N LEU A 172 12.50 -6.50 5.10
CA LEU A 172 13.20 -5.27 4.72
C LEU A 172 12.90 -4.13 5.69
N ALA A 173 11.66 -3.95 6.12
CA ALA A 173 11.31 -2.95 7.14
C ALA A 173 12.09 -3.19 8.44
N LYS A 174 12.13 -4.44 8.93
CA LYS A 174 12.89 -4.83 10.11
C LYS A 174 14.40 -4.63 9.92
N LYS A 175 14.97 -5.05 8.79
CA LYS A 175 16.40 -4.89 8.46
C LYS A 175 16.83 -3.43 8.45
N HIS A 176 16.02 -2.56 7.86
CA HIS A 176 16.33 -1.12 7.74
C HIS A 176 15.77 -0.28 8.91
N LYS A 177 15.12 -0.94 9.89
CA LYS A 177 14.54 -0.32 11.09
C LYS A 177 13.48 0.75 10.79
N PHE A 178 12.71 0.56 9.75
CA PHE A 178 11.57 1.42 9.45
C PHE A 178 10.36 1.01 10.31
N PRO A 179 9.72 1.95 11.01
CA PRO A 179 8.34 1.76 11.41
C PRO A 179 7.48 1.47 10.19
N LEU A 180 6.63 0.46 10.27
CA LEU A 180 5.77 0.06 9.16
C LEU A 180 4.34 -0.12 9.63
N MET A 181 3.43 0.59 8.99
CA MET A 181 2.00 0.36 9.08
C MET A 181 1.56 -0.33 7.79
N PHE A 182 0.69 -1.34 7.87
CA PHE A 182 0.09 -1.89 6.66
C PHE A 182 -1.43 -1.79 6.67
N VAL A 183 -1.99 -1.73 5.48
CA VAL A 183 -3.42 -1.66 5.23
C VAL A 183 -3.82 -2.77 4.27
N LEU A 184 -5.05 -3.23 4.39
CA LEU A 184 -5.63 -4.09 3.38
C LEU A 184 -5.87 -3.25 2.10
N ALA A 185 -5.87 -3.91 0.94
CA ALA A 185 -6.10 -3.24 -0.33
C ALA A 185 -6.87 -4.16 -1.27
N GLY A 186 -6.82 -3.94 -2.57
CA GLY A 186 -7.58 -4.71 -3.55
C GLY A 186 -7.60 -6.20 -3.29
N GLY A 187 -8.77 -6.78 -3.50
CA GLY A 187 -9.02 -8.21 -3.34
C GLY A 187 -10.50 -8.47 -3.59
N TYR A 188 -10.79 -9.06 -4.76
CA TYR A 188 -12.14 -9.14 -5.30
C TYR A 188 -12.62 -10.59 -5.46
N GLN A 189 -12.01 -11.49 -4.70
CA GLN A 189 -12.39 -12.89 -4.59
C GLN A 189 -13.57 -13.06 -3.63
N LYS A 190 -14.10 -14.26 -3.52
CA LYS A 190 -15.04 -14.58 -2.45
C LYS A 190 -14.33 -14.49 -1.10
N LEU A 191 -15.07 -14.17 -0.04
CA LEU A 191 -14.48 -13.95 1.30
C LEU A 191 -13.75 -15.18 1.84
N ASP A 192 -14.25 -16.38 1.57
CA ASP A 192 -13.62 -17.65 1.97
C ASP A 192 -12.25 -17.89 1.29
N GLU A 193 -12.03 -17.30 0.12
CA GLU A 193 -10.74 -17.31 -0.58
C GLU A 193 -9.85 -16.10 -0.24
N LEU A 194 -10.46 -14.94 0.00
CA LEU A 194 -9.74 -13.68 0.26
C LEU A 194 -9.18 -13.59 1.68
N VAL A 195 -10.00 -13.93 2.68
CA VAL A 195 -9.62 -13.83 4.09
C VAL A 195 -8.32 -14.60 4.40
N PRO A 196 -8.11 -15.83 3.93
CA PRO A 196 -6.85 -16.55 4.13
C PRO A 196 -5.62 -15.82 3.56
N LEU A 197 -5.76 -15.08 2.45
CA LEU A 197 -4.66 -14.29 1.88
C LEU A 197 -4.27 -13.16 2.81
N HIS A 198 -5.24 -12.37 3.29
CA HIS A 198 -4.96 -11.31 4.26
C HIS A 198 -4.42 -11.86 5.59
N VAL A 199 -4.92 -13.01 6.07
CA VAL A 199 -4.36 -13.67 7.27
C VAL A 199 -2.88 -14.01 7.07
N ASN A 200 -2.46 -14.40 5.86
CA ASN A 200 -1.06 -14.65 5.57
C ASN A 200 -0.21 -13.38 5.68
N THR A 201 -0.72 -12.20 5.32
CA THR A 201 -0.02 -10.92 5.56
C THR A 201 0.26 -10.70 7.04
N PHE A 202 -0.73 -10.97 7.91
CA PHE A 202 -0.53 -10.88 9.37
C PHE A 202 0.48 -11.93 9.89
N LYS A 203 0.51 -13.14 9.32
CA LYS A 203 1.53 -14.14 9.66
C LYS A 203 2.92 -13.68 9.24
N ALA A 204 3.05 -13.11 8.04
CA ALA A 204 4.31 -12.56 7.55
C ALA A 204 4.82 -11.40 8.44
N ALA A 205 3.93 -10.55 8.94
CA ALA A 205 4.28 -9.46 9.86
C ALA A 205 4.82 -9.94 11.21
N ASN A 206 4.46 -11.17 11.62
CA ASN A 206 4.88 -11.77 12.90
C ASN A 206 6.04 -12.77 12.76
N SER A 207 6.62 -12.91 11.57
CA SER A 207 7.73 -13.85 11.32
C SER A 207 9.12 -13.26 11.63
#